data_9fc2abe71c76eef404a5f816705235ad
#
_entry.id   9fc2abe71c76eef404a5f816705235ad
#
_cell.length_a   1.000
_cell.length_b   1.000
_cell.length_c   1.000
_cell.angle_alpha   90.00
_cell.angle_beta   90.00
_cell.angle_gamma   90.00
#
_symmetry.space_group_name_H-M   'P 1'
#
loop_
_entity.id
_entity.type
_entity.pdbx_description
1 polymer ?
#
loop_
_entity_poly.entity_id
_entity_poly.type
_entity_poly.pdbx_seq_one_letter_code
_entity_poly.pdbx_strand_id
1 'polypeptide(L)'
;GIESFMREHRKKRKRKEALSMNDELTAQDIQKMQAELNDRRLRLMPELIEEVKRTRAFGDLSENYEYKAAKQEQNRNKSRIRYLERMIASARVIEDHSSADEVGLYDRVTVRMVELGKEKVFQIVTTVRCDALKGLVSKESPVGKAILGSKVGDTVTVRVSDTNSYHAEILSIEKQADDGSAPLRSF
;
A
#
# COMPACT_ATOMS: atom_id res chain seq x y z
N GLY A 1 -8.05 -5.87 -35.99
CA GLY A 1 -8.93 -7.02 -35.97
C GLY A 1 -9.37 -7.41 -34.57
N ILE A 2 -10.09 -8.48 -34.45
CA ILE A 2 -10.70 -8.99 -33.21
C ILE A 2 -9.70 -9.21 -32.09
N GLU A 3 -8.50 -9.70 -32.40
CA GLU A 3 -7.45 -9.91 -31.40
C GLU A 3 -6.95 -8.63 -30.74
N SER A 4 -6.81 -7.56 -31.50
CA SER A 4 -6.41 -6.25 -30.99
C SER A 4 -7.49 -5.68 -30.04
N PHE A 5 -8.74 -5.81 -30.43
CA PHE A 5 -9.90 -5.43 -29.62
C PHE A 5 -9.97 -6.23 -28.30
N MET A 6 -9.79 -7.55 -28.37
CA MET A 6 -9.79 -8.44 -27.20
C MET A 6 -8.62 -8.15 -26.25
N ARG A 7 -7.46 -7.80 -26.80
CA ARG A 7 -6.27 -7.41 -26.03
C ARG A 7 -6.50 -6.10 -25.26
N GLU A 8 -7.13 -5.15 -25.92
CA GLU A 8 -7.46 -3.86 -25.31
C GLU A 8 -8.53 -4.00 -24.21
N HIS A 9 -9.56 -4.81 -24.44
CA HIS A 9 -10.56 -5.13 -23.44
C HIS A 9 -9.98 -5.87 -22.23
N ARG A 10 -9.05 -6.83 -22.43
CA ARG A 10 -8.33 -7.49 -21.35
C ARG A 10 -7.47 -6.51 -20.55
N LYS A 11 -6.79 -5.56 -21.22
CA LYS A 11 -6.01 -4.52 -20.55
C LYS A 11 -6.92 -3.59 -19.74
N LYS A 12 -8.04 -3.15 -20.29
CA LYS A 12 -9.03 -2.30 -19.59
C LYS A 12 -9.64 -3.02 -18.39
N ARG A 13 -9.95 -4.31 -18.53
CA ARG A 13 -10.49 -5.12 -17.43
C ARG A 13 -9.46 -5.32 -16.31
N LYS A 14 -8.21 -5.71 -16.64
CA LYS A 14 -7.12 -5.81 -15.66
C LYS A 14 -6.82 -4.48 -14.97
N ARG A 15 -6.90 -3.37 -15.71
CA ARG A 15 -6.70 -2.03 -15.15
C ARG A 15 -7.85 -1.63 -14.22
N LYS A 16 -9.07 -2.01 -14.55
CA LYS A 16 -10.27 -1.78 -13.71
C LYS A 16 -10.25 -2.66 -12.46
N GLU A 17 -9.83 -3.92 -12.57
CA GLU A 17 -9.63 -4.84 -11.46
C GLU A 17 -8.48 -4.38 -10.55
N ALA A 18 -7.35 -3.93 -11.10
CA ALA A 18 -6.24 -3.35 -10.34
C ALA A 18 -6.63 -2.03 -9.65
N LEU A 19 -7.47 -1.19 -10.28
CA LEU A 19 -8.03 0.03 -9.67
C LEU A 19 -9.01 -0.32 -8.55
N SER A 20 -9.84 -1.35 -8.70
CA SER A 20 -10.79 -1.76 -7.66
C SER A 20 -10.08 -2.34 -6.42
N MET A 21 -8.93 -2.99 -6.59
CA MET A 21 -8.13 -3.52 -5.47
C MET A 21 -7.48 -2.41 -4.62
N ASN A 22 -7.21 -1.25 -5.22
CA ASN A 22 -6.58 -0.10 -4.54
C ASN A 22 -7.59 0.87 -3.92
N ASP A 23 -8.90 0.67 -4.19
CA ASP A 23 -9.95 1.60 -3.77
C ASP A 23 -10.47 1.35 -2.35
N GLU A 24 -10.14 0.22 -1.74
CA GLU A 24 -10.57 -0.12 -0.38
C GLU A 24 -9.65 0.51 0.66
N LEU A 25 -10.10 1.60 1.26
CA LEU A 25 -9.37 2.39 2.23
C LEU A 25 -10.18 2.59 3.51
N THR A 26 -9.49 2.64 4.64
CA THR A 26 -10.12 3.06 5.89
C THR A 26 -10.25 4.59 5.95
N ALA A 27 -11.12 5.09 6.81
CA ALA A 27 -11.24 6.54 7.03
C ALA A 27 -9.91 7.15 7.48
N GLN A 28 -9.12 6.45 8.26
CA GLN A 28 -7.81 6.90 8.71
C GLN A 28 -6.78 6.93 7.58
N ASP A 29 -6.82 5.98 6.64
CA ASP A 29 -6.01 6.04 5.42
C ASP A 29 -6.28 7.33 4.65
N ILE A 30 -7.55 7.69 4.46
CA ILE A 30 -7.97 8.90 3.75
C ILE A 30 -7.48 10.15 4.48
N GLN A 31 -7.59 10.21 5.80
CA GLN A 31 -7.08 11.33 6.59
C GLN A 31 -5.57 11.50 6.44
N LYS A 32 -4.80 10.40 6.50
CA LYS A 32 -3.35 10.43 6.27
C LYS A 32 -2.99 10.91 4.86
N MET A 33 -3.69 10.40 3.86
CA MET A 33 -3.48 10.81 2.47
C MET A 33 -3.82 12.27 2.24
N GLN A 34 -4.91 12.76 2.83
CA GLN A 34 -5.29 14.17 2.74
C GLN A 34 -4.27 15.08 3.43
N ALA A 35 -3.74 14.68 4.58
CA ALA A 35 -2.71 15.43 5.30
C ALA A 35 -1.41 15.51 4.48
N GLU A 36 -0.97 14.39 3.89
CA GLU A 36 0.20 14.37 3.00
C GLU A 36 -0.02 15.24 1.76
N LEU A 37 -1.19 15.15 1.15
CA LEU A 37 -1.54 15.94 -0.03
C LEU A 37 -1.48 17.44 0.26
N ASN A 38 -2.04 17.88 1.38
CA ASN A 38 -2.01 19.27 1.80
C ASN A 38 -0.59 19.76 2.05
N ASP A 39 0.24 18.97 2.75
CA ASP A 39 1.63 19.31 3.00
C ASP A 39 2.44 19.43 1.70
N ARG A 40 2.26 18.51 0.78
CA ARG A 40 2.93 18.55 -0.53
C ARG A 40 2.54 19.74 -1.39
N ARG A 41 1.28 20.15 -1.35
CA ARG A 41 0.79 21.32 -2.10
C ARG A 41 1.18 22.64 -1.47
N LEU A 42 1.04 22.76 -0.15
CA LEU A 42 1.12 24.05 0.54
C LEU A 42 2.51 24.38 1.06
N ARG A 43 3.30 23.38 1.40
CA ARG A 43 4.66 23.55 1.93
C ARG A 43 5.73 23.09 0.94
N LEU A 44 5.68 21.82 0.53
CA LEU A 44 6.78 21.22 -0.25
C LEU A 44 6.85 21.78 -1.69
N MET A 45 5.73 21.90 -2.38
CA MET A 45 5.75 22.39 -3.77
C MET A 45 6.33 23.80 -3.89
N PRO A 46 5.94 24.79 -3.08
CA PRO A 46 6.57 26.11 -3.10
C PRO A 46 8.08 26.07 -2.86
N GLU A 47 8.55 25.25 -1.89
CA GLU A 47 9.97 25.07 -1.61
C GLU A 47 10.72 24.49 -2.82
N LEU A 48 10.16 23.50 -3.49
CA LEU A 48 10.74 22.87 -4.67
C LEU A 48 10.77 23.81 -5.88
N ILE A 49 9.75 24.66 -6.04
CA ILE A 49 9.72 25.69 -7.09
C ILE A 49 10.85 26.69 -6.86
N GLU A 50 11.05 27.16 -5.64
CA GLU A 50 12.14 28.08 -5.31
C GLU A 50 13.51 27.42 -5.53
N GLU A 51 13.68 26.16 -5.18
CA GLU A 51 14.92 25.41 -5.40
C GLU A 51 15.24 25.25 -6.89
N VAL A 52 14.26 24.99 -7.73
CA VAL A 52 14.43 24.97 -9.19
C VAL A 52 14.86 26.32 -9.71
N LYS A 53 14.26 27.44 -9.25
CA LYS A 53 14.65 28.78 -9.62
C LYS A 53 16.08 29.11 -9.20
N ARG A 54 16.44 28.78 -7.95
CA ARG A 54 17.78 29.01 -7.40
C ARG A 54 18.84 28.29 -8.22
N THR A 55 18.64 27.01 -8.51
CA THR A 55 19.61 26.19 -9.25
C THR A 55 19.70 26.56 -10.73
N ARG A 56 18.59 27.00 -11.33
CA ARG A 56 18.59 27.50 -12.72
C ARG A 56 19.52 28.69 -12.91
N ALA A 57 19.67 29.53 -11.90
CA ALA A 57 20.52 30.71 -11.96
C ALA A 57 22.04 30.39 -12.02
N PHE A 58 22.45 29.14 -11.81
CA PHE A 58 23.87 28.73 -11.80
C PHE A 58 24.51 28.61 -13.18
N GLY A 59 23.81 28.90 -14.26
CA GLY A 59 24.38 28.95 -15.61
C GLY A 59 23.90 27.86 -16.55
N ASP A 60 24.81 27.21 -17.30
CA ASP A 60 24.47 26.23 -18.33
C ASP A 60 23.67 25.04 -17.77
N LEU A 61 22.44 24.89 -18.22
CA LEU A 61 21.52 23.83 -17.77
C LEU A 61 21.95 22.43 -18.21
N SER A 62 22.76 22.29 -19.26
CA SER A 62 23.21 20.99 -19.76
C SER A 62 24.16 20.27 -18.80
N GLU A 63 24.95 21.02 -18.04
CA GLU A 63 25.93 20.53 -17.06
C GLU A 63 25.51 20.82 -15.60
N ASN A 64 24.36 21.44 -15.40
CA ASN A 64 23.88 21.83 -14.08
C ASN A 64 23.16 20.65 -13.39
N TYR A 65 23.91 19.82 -12.69
CA TYR A 65 23.40 18.65 -11.97
C TYR A 65 22.45 19.03 -10.83
N GLU A 66 22.68 20.16 -10.16
CA GLU A 66 21.80 20.64 -9.09
C GLU A 66 20.41 21.00 -9.65
N TYR A 67 20.37 21.68 -10.80
CA TYR A 67 19.11 21.96 -11.49
C TYR A 67 18.37 20.68 -11.89
N LYS A 68 19.08 19.71 -12.46
CA LYS A 68 18.48 18.43 -12.86
C LYS A 68 17.89 17.69 -11.64
N ALA A 69 18.63 17.65 -10.53
CA ALA A 69 18.17 17.04 -9.29
C ALA A 69 16.93 17.77 -8.72
N ALA A 70 16.95 19.10 -8.67
CA ALA A 70 15.83 19.91 -8.20
C ALA A 70 14.58 19.71 -9.07
N LYS A 71 14.75 19.65 -10.39
CA LYS A 71 13.67 19.41 -11.35
C LYS A 71 13.08 18.00 -11.17
N GLN A 72 13.92 17.02 -10.92
CA GLN A 72 13.49 15.63 -10.66
C GLN A 72 12.67 15.54 -9.38
N GLU A 73 13.09 16.18 -8.29
CA GLU A 73 12.33 16.22 -7.04
C GLU A 73 10.97 16.91 -7.21
N GLN A 74 10.94 18.02 -7.95
CA GLN A 74 9.68 18.69 -8.27
C GLN A 74 8.72 17.75 -9.03
N ASN A 75 9.24 17.01 -10.00
CA ASN A 75 8.43 16.06 -10.78
C ASN A 75 7.94 14.87 -9.94
N ARG A 76 8.76 14.36 -9.04
CA ARG A 76 8.36 13.32 -8.06
C ARG A 76 7.21 13.81 -7.19
N ASN A 77 7.30 15.04 -6.68
CA ASN A 77 6.25 15.62 -5.86
C ASN A 77 4.94 15.79 -6.64
N LYS A 78 5.01 16.27 -7.89
CA LYS A 78 3.84 16.35 -8.79
C LYS A 78 3.19 14.99 -9.02
N SER A 79 3.99 13.95 -9.23
CA SER A 79 3.50 12.60 -9.44
C SER A 79 2.83 12.03 -8.19
N ARG A 80 3.41 12.26 -7.02
CA ARG A 80 2.82 11.84 -5.73
C ARG A 80 1.50 12.57 -5.46
N ILE A 81 1.44 13.87 -5.73
CA ILE A 81 0.20 14.66 -5.61
C ILE A 81 -0.90 14.06 -6.47
N ARG A 82 -0.63 13.78 -7.74
CA ARG A 82 -1.62 13.15 -8.64
C ARG A 82 -2.07 11.77 -8.17
N TYR A 83 -1.15 10.98 -7.63
CA TYR A 83 -1.48 9.69 -7.05
C TYR A 83 -2.42 9.83 -5.86
N LEU A 84 -2.10 10.70 -4.90
CA LEU A 84 -2.92 10.93 -3.71
C LEU A 84 -4.32 11.45 -4.08
N GLU A 85 -4.40 12.41 -5.00
CA GLU A 85 -5.68 12.93 -5.51
C GLU A 85 -6.55 11.82 -6.09
N ARG A 86 -5.96 10.99 -6.94
CA ARG A 86 -6.68 9.87 -7.57
C ARG A 86 -7.16 8.85 -6.55
N MET A 87 -6.31 8.47 -5.61
CA MET A 87 -6.66 7.50 -4.59
C MET A 87 -7.78 8.00 -3.68
N ILE A 88 -7.73 9.26 -3.25
CA ILE A 88 -8.78 9.88 -2.43
C ILE A 88 -10.09 9.95 -3.21
N ALA A 89 -10.05 10.34 -4.48
CA ALA A 89 -11.24 10.48 -5.32
C ALA A 89 -11.94 9.14 -5.60
N SER A 90 -11.18 8.04 -5.71
CA SER A 90 -11.70 6.70 -6.02
C SER A 90 -11.89 5.83 -4.78
N ALA A 91 -11.63 6.34 -3.58
CA ALA A 91 -11.67 5.59 -2.35
C ALA A 91 -13.07 5.05 -2.02
N ARG A 92 -13.11 3.75 -1.71
CA ARG A 92 -14.25 3.12 -1.06
C ARG A 92 -13.90 2.86 0.39
N VAL A 93 -14.62 3.51 1.30
CA VAL A 93 -14.37 3.39 2.74
C VAL A 93 -14.79 2.01 3.22
N ILE A 94 -13.87 1.32 3.87
CA ILE A 94 -14.12 0.04 4.53
C ILE A 94 -13.88 0.14 6.02
N GLU A 95 -14.58 -0.69 6.78
CA GLU A 95 -14.43 -0.84 8.22
C GLU A 95 -14.16 -2.30 8.55
N ASP A 96 -13.51 -2.53 9.69
CA ASP A 96 -13.33 -3.88 10.22
C ASP A 96 -14.58 -4.30 11.02
N HIS A 97 -15.19 -5.41 10.60
CA HIS A 97 -16.36 -6.00 11.26
C HIS A 97 -16.03 -7.40 11.84
N SER A 98 -14.75 -7.72 12.02
CA SER A 98 -14.33 -9.01 12.56
C SER A 98 -14.78 -9.18 14.01
N SER A 99 -15.10 -10.42 14.39
CA SER A 99 -15.41 -10.77 15.78
C SER A 99 -14.15 -10.77 16.65
N ALA A 100 -14.33 -10.81 17.96
CA ALA A 100 -13.23 -10.75 18.92
C ALA A 100 -12.28 -11.96 18.85
N ASP A 101 -12.72 -13.08 18.29
CA ASP A 101 -11.99 -14.34 18.20
C ASP A 101 -11.41 -14.64 16.83
N GLU A 102 -11.63 -13.78 15.84
CA GLU A 102 -11.13 -13.94 14.49
C GLU A 102 -10.19 -12.82 14.06
N VAL A 103 -9.32 -13.12 13.09
CA VAL A 103 -8.38 -12.14 12.52
C VAL A 103 -9.12 -11.11 11.69
N GLY A 104 -8.95 -9.83 12.03
CA GLY A 104 -9.46 -8.68 11.29
C GLY A 104 -8.36 -7.72 10.86
N LEU A 105 -8.77 -6.60 10.25
CA LEU A 105 -7.86 -5.53 9.86
C LEU A 105 -7.14 -4.95 11.07
N TYR A 106 -5.83 -4.70 10.92
CA TYR A 106 -4.91 -4.16 11.92
C TYR A 106 -4.62 -5.07 13.12
N ASP A 107 -5.21 -6.27 13.18
CA ASP A 107 -4.87 -7.25 14.20
C ASP A 107 -3.45 -7.79 13.96
N ARG A 108 -2.71 -7.98 15.05
CA ARG A 108 -1.43 -8.68 15.02
C ARG A 108 -1.63 -10.16 15.21
N VAL A 109 -1.13 -10.94 14.29
CA VAL A 109 -1.29 -12.38 14.28
C VAL A 109 0.07 -13.05 14.34
N THR A 110 0.29 -13.85 15.36
CA THR A 110 1.45 -14.72 15.44
C THR A 110 1.10 -16.05 14.82
N VAL A 111 1.85 -16.44 13.81
CA VAL A 111 1.69 -17.71 13.10
C VAL A 111 2.95 -18.56 13.21
N ARG A 112 2.79 -19.87 13.18
CA ARG A 112 3.89 -20.81 12.99
C ARG A 112 3.83 -21.35 11.58
N MET A 113 4.90 -21.16 10.83
CA MET A 113 5.09 -21.76 9.52
C MET A 113 5.42 -23.22 9.73
N VAL A 114 4.46 -24.12 9.45
CA VAL A 114 4.51 -25.54 9.85
C VAL A 114 5.74 -26.25 9.28
N GLU A 115 6.03 -26.04 7.99
CA GLU A 115 7.13 -26.72 7.30
C GLU A 115 8.52 -26.26 7.79
N LEU A 116 8.64 -25.01 8.22
CA LEU A 116 9.90 -24.41 8.69
C LEU A 116 10.06 -24.46 10.21
N GLY A 117 8.97 -24.69 10.95
CA GLY A 117 8.96 -24.63 12.41
C GLY A 117 9.27 -23.25 12.99
N LYS A 118 9.14 -22.18 12.18
CA LYS A 118 9.44 -20.81 12.58
C LYS A 118 8.16 -20.03 12.85
N GLU A 119 8.20 -19.17 13.86
CA GLU A 119 7.15 -18.21 14.15
C GLU A 119 7.39 -16.89 13.43
N LYS A 120 6.29 -16.25 13.03
CA LYS A 120 6.31 -14.93 12.41
C LYS A 120 5.08 -14.13 12.82
N VAL A 121 5.24 -12.82 12.96
CA VAL A 121 4.16 -11.90 13.28
C VAL A 121 3.76 -11.13 12.02
N PHE A 122 2.47 -11.14 11.71
CA PHE A 122 1.88 -10.35 10.65
C PHE A 122 0.83 -9.40 11.20
N GLN A 123 0.69 -8.26 10.55
CA GLN A 123 -0.43 -7.35 10.75
C GLN A 123 -1.10 -7.11 9.40
N ILE A 124 -2.42 -7.33 9.33
CA ILE A 124 -3.17 -7.11 8.09
C ILE A 124 -3.56 -5.65 8.00
N VAL A 125 -3.12 -5.00 6.94
CA VAL A 125 -3.35 -3.58 6.68
C VAL A 125 -3.96 -3.37 5.30
N THR A 126 -4.40 -2.15 5.00
CA THR A 126 -4.78 -1.76 3.65
C THR A 126 -3.56 -1.67 2.74
N THR A 127 -3.76 -1.77 1.41
CA THR A 127 -2.66 -1.77 0.43
C THR A 127 -1.78 -0.53 0.50
N VAL A 128 -2.34 0.62 0.86
CA VAL A 128 -1.60 1.89 0.96
C VAL A 128 -0.66 1.96 2.16
N ARG A 129 -0.73 1.00 3.08
CA ARG A 129 0.09 0.96 4.31
C ARG A 129 0.93 -0.31 4.44
N CYS A 130 1.02 -1.11 3.38
CA CYS A 130 1.84 -2.34 3.35
C CYS A 130 3.32 -2.04 3.51
N ASP A 131 3.98 -2.88 4.29
CA ASP A 131 5.43 -2.93 4.43
C ASP A 131 5.84 -4.36 4.80
N ALA A 132 6.24 -5.14 3.81
CA ALA A 132 6.56 -6.57 4.00
C ALA A 132 7.71 -6.80 4.98
N LEU A 133 8.69 -5.89 5.04
CA LEU A 133 9.83 -6.00 5.97
C LEU A 133 9.40 -5.88 7.42
N LYS A 134 8.32 -5.15 7.69
CA LYS A 134 7.73 -4.99 9.02
C LYS A 134 6.59 -5.97 9.31
N GLY A 135 6.32 -6.91 8.40
CA GLY A 135 5.20 -7.83 8.53
C GLY A 135 3.82 -7.20 8.29
N LEU A 136 3.78 -5.98 7.70
CA LEU A 136 2.53 -5.31 7.33
C LEU A 136 2.09 -5.80 5.95
N VAL A 137 1.06 -6.63 5.91
CA VAL A 137 0.59 -7.29 4.69
C VAL A 137 -0.84 -6.90 4.38
N SER A 138 -1.17 -6.81 3.10
CA SER A 138 -2.55 -6.54 2.70
C SER A 138 -3.43 -7.79 2.84
N LYS A 139 -4.74 -7.58 2.96
CA LYS A 139 -5.72 -8.67 2.90
C LYS A 139 -5.71 -9.38 1.54
N GLU A 140 -5.15 -8.77 0.51
CA GLU A 140 -5.02 -9.32 -0.84
C GLU A 140 -3.74 -10.14 -1.03
N SER A 141 -2.76 -10.03 -0.12
CA SER A 141 -1.54 -10.82 -0.14
C SER A 141 -1.85 -12.30 0.12
N PRO A 142 -0.97 -13.24 -0.31
CA PRO A 142 -1.19 -14.66 -0.06
C PRO A 142 -1.42 -15.00 1.42
N VAL A 143 -0.60 -14.46 2.31
CA VAL A 143 -0.73 -14.71 3.75
C VAL A 143 -1.95 -13.98 4.33
N GLY A 144 -2.21 -12.74 3.92
CA GLY A 144 -3.37 -11.97 4.36
C GLY A 144 -4.69 -12.65 4.00
N LYS A 145 -4.83 -13.13 2.77
CA LYS A 145 -6.00 -13.91 2.33
C LYS A 145 -6.21 -15.17 3.16
N ALA A 146 -5.11 -15.87 3.47
CA ALA A 146 -5.19 -17.13 4.17
C ALA A 146 -5.59 -16.97 5.64
N ILE A 147 -5.08 -15.95 6.33
CA ILE A 147 -5.28 -15.78 7.77
C ILE A 147 -6.48 -14.91 8.13
N LEU A 148 -6.96 -14.02 7.25
CA LEU A 148 -8.10 -13.16 7.52
C LEU A 148 -9.36 -14.00 7.83
N GLY A 149 -10.01 -13.70 8.95
CA GLY A 149 -11.19 -14.43 9.42
C GLY A 149 -10.88 -15.74 10.13
N SER A 150 -9.62 -16.15 10.24
CA SER A 150 -9.21 -17.36 10.97
C SER A 150 -9.20 -17.13 12.48
N LYS A 151 -9.23 -18.24 13.24
CA LYS A 151 -9.21 -18.25 14.70
C LYS A 151 -7.93 -18.91 15.22
N VAL A 152 -7.61 -18.64 16.48
CA VAL A 152 -6.49 -19.33 17.17
C VAL A 152 -6.68 -20.83 17.09
N GLY A 153 -5.63 -21.55 16.74
CA GLY A 153 -5.61 -22.99 16.54
C GLY A 153 -5.92 -23.45 15.12
N ASP A 154 -6.40 -22.57 14.25
CA ASP A 154 -6.61 -22.89 12.85
C ASP A 154 -5.27 -23.05 12.12
N THR A 155 -5.23 -24.04 11.22
CA THR A 155 -4.13 -24.19 10.27
C THR A 155 -4.65 -23.85 8.88
N VAL A 156 -4.03 -22.86 8.25
CA VAL A 156 -4.43 -22.38 6.93
C VAL A 156 -3.36 -22.66 5.90
N THR A 157 -3.78 -22.76 4.64
CA THR A 157 -2.87 -22.92 3.51
C THR A 157 -2.61 -21.55 2.88
N VAL A 158 -1.33 -21.16 2.86
CA VAL A 158 -0.89 -19.93 2.19
C VAL A 158 -0.39 -20.29 0.80
N ARG A 159 -1.10 -19.85 -0.23
CA ARG A 159 -0.73 -20.07 -1.63
C ARG A 159 0.10 -18.91 -2.15
N VAL A 160 1.40 -19.14 -2.30
CA VAL A 160 2.32 -18.14 -2.84
C VAL A 160 2.26 -18.09 -4.36
N SER A 161 2.09 -19.26 -4.99
CA SER A 161 1.93 -19.42 -6.44
C SER A 161 1.10 -20.68 -6.74
N ASP A 162 0.85 -20.97 -8.02
CA ASP A 162 0.12 -22.17 -8.44
C ASP A 162 0.82 -23.48 -8.01
N THR A 163 2.15 -23.43 -7.87
CA THR A 163 2.99 -24.60 -7.54
C THR A 163 3.58 -24.54 -6.13
N ASN A 164 3.47 -23.42 -5.44
CA ASN A 164 4.13 -23.16 -4.16
C ASN A 164 3.15 -22.74 -3.09
N SER A 165 3.05 -23.51 -2.03
CA SER A 165 2.22 -23.20 -0.87
C SER A 165 2.89 -23.71 0.41
N TYR A 166 2.50 -23.13 1.54
CA TYR A 166 2.90 -23.60 2.86
C TYR A 166 1.71 -23.52 3.82
N HIS A 167 1.84 -24.14 4.98
CA HIS A 167 0.83 -24.14 6.03
C HIS A 167 1.26 -23.20 7.15
N ALA A 168 0.30 -22.46 7.68
CA ALA A 168 0.48 -21.57 8.82
C ALA A 168 -0.57 -21.89 9.90
N GLU A 169 -0.09 -22.10 11.12
CA GLU A 169 -0.94 -22.30 12.29
C GLU A 169 -1.09 -20.97 13.04
N ILE A 170 -2.30 -20.58 13.33
CA ILE A 170 -2.60 -19.36 14.08
C ILE A 170 -2.36 -19.61 15.57
N LEU A 171 -1.31 -19.00 16.11
CA LEU A 171 -0.93 -19.17 17.52
C LEU A 171 -1.61 -18.15 18.44
N SER A 172 -1.67 -16.89 18.01
CA SER A 172 -2.31 -15.82 18.80
C SER A 172 -2.83 -14.72 17.90
N ILE A 173 -3.87 -14.05 18.35
CA ILE A 173 -4.47 -12.88 17.70
C ILE A 173 -4.52 -11.77 18.74
N GLU A 174 -3.77 -10.70 18.48
CA GLU A 174 -3.83 -9.47 19.26
C GLU A 174 -4.75 -8.50 18.53
N LYS A 175 -5.95 -8.32 19.09
CA LYS A 175 -6.96 -7.40 18.52
C LYS A 175 -6.49 -5.96 18.66
N GLN A 176 -6.39 -5.27 17.53
CA GLN A 176 -6.02 -3.86 17.49
C GLN A 176 -6.94 -3.08 16.56
N ALA A 177 -7.15 -1.81 16.91
CA ALA A 177 -7.68 -0.83 15.97
C ALA A 177 -6.52 -0.19 15.21
N ASP A 178 -6.81 0.49 14.08
CA ASP A 178 -5.83 1.32 13.41
C ASP A 178 -5.47 2.52 14.30
N ASP A 179 -4.28 2.49 14.88
CA ASP A 179 -3.74 3.56 15.73
C ASP A 179 -3.03 4.67 14.95
N GLY A 180 -2.98 4.55 13.62
CA GLY A 180 -2.28 5.49 12.75
C GLY A 180 -0.77 5.34 12.71
N SER A 181 -0.18 4.38 13.41
CA SER A 181 1.28 4.22 13.49
C SER A 181 1.92 3.70 12.20
N ALA A 182 1.19 2.90 11.40
CA ALA A 182 1.69 2.43 10.13
C ALA A 182 1.67 3.54 9.07
N PRO A 183 2.84 3.97 8.53
CA PRO A 183 2.89 5.06 7.57
C PRO A 183 2.30 4.66 6.22
N LEU A 184 1.93 5.67 5.43
CA LEU A 184 1.55 5.48 4.05
C LEU A 184 2.74 4.94 3.24
N ARG A 185 2.45 4.00 2.35
CA ARG A 185 3.42 3.46 1.42
C ARG A 185 3.91 4.56 0.47
N SER A 186 5.24 4.66 0.31
CA SER A 186 5.88 5.44 -0.75
C SER A 186 5.98 4.64 -2.04
N PHE A 187 6.16 5.32 -3.15
CA PHE A 187 6.45 4.71 -4.44
C PHE A 187 7.58 5.43 -5.15
#